data_9ddd8e7bbef178acd2d64171629262e4
#
_entry.id   9ddd8e7bbef178acd2d64171629262e4
#
_cell.length_a   1.000
_cell.length_b   1.000
_cell.length_c   1.000
_cell.angle_alpha   90.00
_cell.angle_beta   90.00
_cell.angle_gamma   90.00
#
_symmetry.space_group_name_H-M   'P 1'
#
loop_
_entity.id
_entity.type
_entity.pdbx_description
1 polymer ?
#
loop_
_entity_poly.entity_id
_entity_poly.type
_entity_poly.pdbx_seq_one_letter_code
_entity_poly.pdbx_strand_id
1 'polypeptide(L)'
;MKKKILFILLVGVFLLSGCGKTSESSIIKDLEKKINNSKSYYIEGTLEIVNNEDLYTYDVKVSYAKGDNYKVNLTNKVNNHEQVILRNSDGVYVVTPRINKSFKFQSDWPYNNSQVYLLKPLLDDILSDENRTFTKDGDNYKIVVAANYPNNEKLVKQEILLDKEANIKKVTVMDTNGTAQITMNFDKIDLSSKFNDNYFDLKEIIDVKEETPNDNKTTENNTNTNTNTNTNTNTNTNTDKDKATETKQTSTIEDVIYPMYLPVNTYLSNKEKVSKDNGERLILTFGGDNPFMLIEETVTYEKEHLIVPTYGELELMASTVAIVNDNSVNWIDNNIEYYVVSDKLSKSELLDIARSISVLPVSK
;
A
#
# COMPACT_ATOMS: atom_id res chain seq x y z
N MET A 1 -17.71 43.74 -57.58
CA MET A 1 -17.99 42.35 -57.09
C MET A 1 -16.73 41.61 -56.59
N LYS A 2 -15.61 41.63 -57.31
CA LYS A 2 -14.38 40.93 -56.92
C LYS A 2 -13.79 41.32 -55.54
N LYS A 3 -13.86 42.61 -55.14
CA LYS A 3 -13.38 43.09 -53.84
C LYS A 3 -14.24 42.66 -52.65
N LYS A 4 -15.57 42.50 -52.86
CA LYS A 4 -16.49 41.99 -51.82
C LYS A 4 -16.32 40.49 -51.56
N ILE A 5 -16.04 39.72 -52.63
CA ILE A 5 -15.74 38.27 -52.53
C ILE A 5 -14.44 38.03 -51.79
N LEU A 6 -13.40 38.86 -52.04
CA LEU A 6 -12.13 38.74 -51.35
C LEU A 6 -12.24 39.01 -49.84
N PHE A 7 -13.11 39.98 -49.44
CA PHE A 7 -13.33 40.30 -48.04
C PHE A 7 -14.10 39.20 -47.29
N ILE A 8 -15.07 38.55 -47.95
CA ILE A 8 -15.80 37.38 -47.39
C ILE A 8 -14.88 36.20 -47.24
N LEU A 9 -13.94 35.97 -48.16
CA LEU A 9 -12.96 34.89 -48.09
C LEU A 9 -11.94 35.13 -46.95
N LEU A 10 -11.54 36.41 -46.73
CA LEU A 10 -10.62 36.78 -45.65
C LEU A 10 -11.28 36.63 -44.25
N VAL A 11 -12.58 36.97 -44.11
CA VAL A 11 -13.36 36.78 -42.87
C VAL A 11 -13.60 35.30 -42.60
N GLY A 12 -13.81 34.47 -43.64
CA GLY A 12 -13.95 33.01 -43.51
C GLY A 12 -12.71 32.29 -42.98
N VAL A 13 -11.50 32.82 -43.32
CA VAL A 13 -10.22 32.26 -42.81
C VAL A 13 -10.00 32.59 -41.32
N PHE A 14 -10.50 33.72 -40.83
CA PHE A 14 -10.42 34.10 -39.41
C PHE A 14 -11.36 33.26 -38.51
N LEU A 15 -12.41 32.71 -39.06
CA LEU A 15 -13.34 31.82 -38.29
C LEU A 15 -12.82 30.38 -38.13
N LEU A 16 -11.78 29.99 -38.89
CA LEU A 16 -11.13 28.68 -38.77
C LEU A 16 -9.96 28.66 -37.82
N SER A 17 -9.52 29.81 -37.28
CA SER A 17 -8.49 29.91 -36.23
C SER A 17 -9.04 29.71 -34.84
N GLY A 18 -10.17 29.02 -34.70
CA GLY A 18 -10.62 28.44 -33.44
C GLY A 18 -9.67 27.29 -33.05
N CYS A 19 -8.45 27.64 -32.68
CA CYS A 19 -7.58 26.73 -31.95
C CYS A 19 -8.35 26.35 -30.69
N GLY A 20 -9.00 25.18 -30.70
CA GLY A 20 -9.82 24.70 -29.63
C GLY A 20 -8.96 24.62 -28.35
N LYS A 21 -9.10 25.62 -27.48
CA LYS A 21 -8.58 25.51 -26.11
C LYS A 21 -9.24 24.30 -25.53
N THR A 22 -8.45 23.24 -25.28
CA THR A 22 -8.95 22.05 -24.59
C THR A 22 -9.59 22.52 -23.28
N SER A 23 -10.90 22.29 -23.15
CA SER A 23 -11.65 22.74 -21.97
C SER A 23 -11.49 21.71 -20.85
N GLU A 24 -11.64 22.16 -19.61
CA GLU A 24 -11.76 21.27 -18.44
C GLU A 24 -12.76 20.13 -18.71
N SER A 25 -13.97 20.46 -19.16
CA SER A 25 -15.01 19.48 -19.45
C SER A 25 -14.61 18.43 -20.48
N SER A 26 -13.77 18.81 -21.49
CA SER A 26 -13.27 17.86 -22.48
C SER A 26 -12.29 16.89 -21.87
N ILE A 27 -11.32 17.38 -21.08
CA ILE A 27 -10.30 16.54 -20.43
C ILE A 27 -10.94 15.57 -19.41
N ILE A 28 -11.87 16.07 -18.59
CA ILE A 28 -12.55 15.22 -17.60
C ILE A 28 -13.41 14.15 -18.30
N LYS A 29 -14.13 14.50 -19.38
CA LYS A 29 -14.88 13.52 -20.18
C LYS A 29 -13.99 12.48 -20.85
N ASP A 30 -12.82 12.85 -21.32
CA ASP A 30 -11.88 11.90 -21.92
C ASP A 30 -11.31 10.95 -20.86
N LEU A 31 -10.97 11.47 -19.67
CA LEU A 31 -10.56 10.65 -18.52
C LEU A 31 -11.67 9.68 -18.10
N GLU A 32 -12.90 10.20 -17.89
CA GLU A 32 -14.07 9.42 -17.53
C GLU A 32 -14.34 8.30 -18.53
N LYS A 33 -14.32 8.62 -19.83
CA LYS A 33 -14.52 7.63 -20.90
C LYS A 33 -13.46 6.53 -20.87
N LYS A 34 -12.19 6.88 -20.65
CA LYS A 34 -11.10 5.90 -20.57
C LYS A 34 -11.30 4.94 -19.41
N ILE A 35 -11.56 5.48 -18.22
CA ILE A 35 -11.70 4.67 -16.99
C ILE A 35 -12.98 3.83 -17.04
N ASN A 36 -14.14 4.42 -17.39
CA ASN A 36 -15.42 3.70 -17.40
C ASN A 36 -15.54 2.65 -18.52
N ASN A 37 -14.84 2.83 -19.64
CA ASN A 37 -14.82 1.83 -20.72
C ASN A 37 -13.83 0.69 -20.44
N SER A 38 -12.89 0.87 -19.52
CA SER A 38 -11.95 -0.17 -19.15
C SER A 38 -12.69 -1.30 -18.41
N LYS A 39 -12.56 -2.53 -18.93
CA LYS A 39 -13.06 -3.74 -18.24
C LYS A 39 -12.08 -4.23 -17.21
N SER A 40 -10.81 -3.94 -17.40
CA SER A 40 -9.71 -4.29 -16.52
C SER A 40 -8.52 -3.41 -16.83
N TYR A 41 -7.71 -3.14 -15.82
CA TYR A 41 -6.48 -2.36 -15.98
C TYR A 41 -5.37 -2.86 -15.06
N TYR A 42 -4.15 -2.51 -15.44
CA TYR A 42 -2.95 -2.74 -14.64
C TYR A 42 -2.14 -1.45 -14.53
N ILE A 43 -1.67 -1.16 -13.33
CA ILE A 43 -0.88 0.04 -13.02
C ILE A 43 0.41 -0.40 -12.35
N GLU A 44 1.51 0.26 -12.70
CA GLU A 44 2.76 0.27 -11.96
C GLU A 44 3.13 1.71 -11.61
N GLY A 45 3.71 1.91 -10.44
CA GLY A 45 4.15 3.22 -10.02
C GLY A 45 4.87 3.22 -8.68
N THR A 46 5.27 4.43 -8.27
CA THR A 46 5.96 4.66 -7.01
C THR A 46 5.09 5.53 -6.10
N LEU A 47 4.86 5.03 -4.88
CA LEU A 47 4.15 5.74 -3.83
C LEU A 47 5.15 6.24 -2.79
N GLU A 48 5.06 7.50 -2.46
CA GLU A 48 5.86 8.17 -1.44
C GLU A 48 4.94 8.69 -0.33
N ILE A 49 5.28 8.40 0.92
CA ILE A 49 4.53 8.84 2.10
C ILE A 49 5.49 9.52 3.06
N VAL A 50 5.19 10.77 3.42
CA VAL A 50 5.92 11.52 4.44
C VAL A 50 5.32 11.21 5.81
N ASN A 51 6.15 10.83 6.76
CA ASN A 51 5.78 10.67 8.15
C ASN A 51 6.83 11.34 9.04
N ASN A 52 6.46 12.44 9.67
CA ASN A 52 7.38 13.34 10.33
C ASN A 52 8.46 13.87 9.36
N GLU A 53 9.74 13.54 9.58
CA GLU A 53 10.86 13.91 8.69
C GLU A 53 11.26 12.78 7.75
N ASP A 54 10.64 11.59 7.87
CA ASP A 54 11.00 10.40 7.12
C ASP A 54 10.16 10.26 5.85
N LEU A 55 10.79 9.80 4.78
CA LEU A 55 10.15 9.47 3.51
C LEU A 55 10.13 7.95 3.31
N TYR A 56 8.93 7.41 3.22
CA TYR A 56 8.68 5.99 2.91
C TYR A 56 8.32 5.84 1.44
N THR A 57 8.99 4.93 0.75
CA THR A 57 8.80 4.73 -0.69
C THR A 57 8.40 3.28 -0.96
N TYR A 58 7.37 3.11 -1.80
CA TYR A 58 6.82 1.82 -2.21
C TYR A 58 6.81 1.66 -3.71
N ASP A 59 7.10 0.45 -4.18
CA ASP A 59 6.66 0.01 -5.48
C ASP A 59 5.20 -0.44 -5.38
N VAL A 60 4.35 0.12 -6.23
CA VAL A 60 2.91 -0.14 -6.24
C VAL A 60 2.51 -0.80 -7.54
N LYS A 61 1.79 -1.92 -7.43
CA LYS A 61 1.16 -2.58 -8.57
C LYS A 61 -0.34 -2.71 -8.30
N VAL A 62 -1.16 -2.19 -9.20
CA VAL A 62 -2.61 -2.27 -9.08
C VAL A 62 -3.17 -3.06 -10.24
N SER A 63 -3.98 -4.06 -9.93
CA SER A 63 -4.79 -4.79 -10.89
C SER A 63 -6.27 -4.58 -10.55
N TYR A 64 -7.05 -4.32 -11.56
CA TYR A 64 -8.50 -4.17 -11.46
C TYR A 64 -9.20 -4.97 -12.54
N ALA A 65 -10.32 -5.59 -12.21
CA ALA A 65 -11.28 -6.15 -13.15
C ALA A 65 -12.72 -5.81 -12.74
N LYS A 66 -13.63 -5.73 -13.73
CA LYS A 66 -15.07 -5.51 -13.47
C LYS A 66 -15.61 -6.51 -12.45
N GLY A 67 -16.60 -6.06 -11.66
CA GLY A 67 -17.13 -6.81 -10.51
C GLY A 67 -16.43 -6.45 -9.21
N ASP A 68 -15.79 -5.26 -9.16
CA ASP A 68 -15.09 -4.71 -7.99
C ASP A 68 -13.93 -5.58 -7.51
N ASN A 69 -13.25 -6.23 -8.47
CA ASN A 69 -12.06 -6.99 -8.17
C ASN A 69 -10.83 -6.06 -8.21
N TYR A 70 -10.14 -5.95 -7.08
CA TYR A 70 -8.91 -5.19 -6.94
C TYR A 70 -7.82 -6.03 -6.28
N LYS A 71 -6.61 -5.90 -6.77
CA LYS A 71 -5.39 -6.43 -6.14
C LYS A 71 -4.34 -5.34 -6.17
N VAL A 72 -3.94 -4.87 -4.99
CA VAL A 72 -2.94 -3.83 -4.81
C VAL A 72 -1.75 -4.42 -4.06
N ASN A 73 -0.62 -4.53 -4.73
CA ASN A 73 0.64 -4.92 -4.10
C ASN A 73 1.39 -3.66 -3.71
N LEU A 74 1.77 -3.58 -2.45
CA LEU A 74 2.57 -2.52 -1.84
C LEU A 74 3.87 -3.14 -1.35
N THR A 75 4.99 -2.82 -2.00
CA THR A 75 6.32 -3.33 -1.61
C THR A 75 7.17 -2.17 -1.12
N ASN A 76 7.50 -2.15 0.16
CA ASN A 76 8.37 -1.14 0.75
C ASN A 76 9.80 -1.31 0.21
N LYS A 77 10.36 -0.23 -0.37
CA LYS A 77 11.68 -0.28 -1.05
C LYS A 77 12.86 -0.42 -0.09
N VAL A 78 12.67 -0.17 1.20
CA VAL A 78 13.76 -0.22 2.19
C VAL A 78 13.95 -1.64 2.71
N ASN A 79 12.86 -2.31 3.10
CA ASN A 79 12.91 -3.63 3.75
C ASN A 79 12.30 -4.76 2.91
N ASN A 80 11.83 -4.47 1.69
CA ASN A 80 11.12 -5.39 0.79
C ASN A 80 9.88 -6.04 1.44
N HIS A 81 9.31 -5.40 2.47
CA HIS A 81 8.07 -5.87 3.06
C HIS A 81 6.92 -5.68 2.07
N GLU A 82 6.27 -6.78 1.71
CA GLU A 82 5.12 -6.77 0.81
C GLU A 82 3.83 -6.98 1.58
N GLN A 83 2.83 -6.15 1.26
CA GLN A 83 1.44 -6.34 1.63
C GLN A 83 0.56 -6.29 0.39
N VAL A 84 -0.46 -7.13 0.37
CA VAL A 84 -1.43 -7.17 -0.72
C VAL A 84 -2.82 -6.83 -0.18
N ILE A 85 -3.41 -5.77 -0.71
CA ILE A 85 -4.83 -5.49 -0.48
C ILE A 85 -5.60 -6.16 -1.62
N LEU A 86 -6.46 -7.10 -1.27
CA LEU A 86 -7.30 -7.83 -2.21
C LEU A 86 -8.76 -7.50 -1.93
N ARG A 87 -9.51 -7.15 -2.98
CA ARG A 87 -10.99 -7.13 -2.96
C ARG A 87 -11.51 -8.05 -4.06
N ASN A 88 -12.43 -8.92 -3.69
CA ASN A 88 -13.15 -9.80 -4.61
C ASN A 88 -14.57 -10.05 -4.08
N SER A 89 -15.31 -10.98 -4.66
CA SER A 89 -16.68 -11.36 -4.24
C SER A 89 -16.75 -11.85 -2.79
N ASP A 90 -15.66 -12.35 -2.21
CA ASP A 90 -15.63 -12.92 -0.87
C ASP A 90 -15.35 -11.88 0.22
N GLY A 91 -14.88 -10.68 -0.17
CA GLY A 91 -14.62 -9.58 0.74
C GLY A 91 -13.34 -8.80 0.44
N VAL A 92 -12.89 -8.07 1.45
CA VAL A 92 -11.64 -7.29 1.43
C VAL A 92 -10.63 -7.95 2.36
N TYR A 93 -9.40 -8.11 1.88
CA TYR A 93 -8.31 -8.74 2.63
C TYR A 93 -7.07 -7.86 2.62
N VAL A 94 -6.35 -7.82 3.72
CA VAL A 94 -4.93 -7.43 3.76
C VAL A 94 -4.13 -8.69 4.00
N VAL A 95 -3.31 -9.03 3.04
CA VAL A 95 -2.47 -10.23 3.06
C VAL A 95 -1.04 -9.83 3.32
N THR A 96 -0.38 -10.48 4.27
CA THR A 96 1.06 -10.40 4.49
C THR A 96 1.66 -11.77 4.16
N PRO A 97 2.07 -12.00 2.89
CA PRO A 97 2.44 -13.33 2.42
C PRO A 97 3.57 -13.95 3.23
N ARG A 98 4.57 -13.14 3.60
CA ARG A 98 5.77 -13.60 4.33
C ARG A 98 5.47 -14.34 5.64
N ILE A 99 4.36 -14.05 6.29
CA ILE A 99 3.98 -14.66 7.58
C ILE A 99 2.76 -15.57 7.47
N ASN A 100 2.30 -15.90 6.27
CA ASN A 100 1.11 -16.70 6.01
C ASN A 100 -0.14 -16.18 6.74
N LYS A 101 -0.31 -14.86 6.84
CA LYS A 101 -1.42 -14.24 7.57
C LYS A 101 -2.19 -13.27 6.68
N SER A 102 -3.51 -13.30 6.77
CA SER A 102 -4.37 -12.29 6.20
C SER A 102 -5.45 -11.86 7.18
N PHE A 103 -5.85 -10.60 7.06
CA PHE A 103 -7.00 -10.05 7.76
C PHE A 103 -8.15 -9.91 6.76
N LYS A 104 -9.32 -10.46 7.10
CA LYS A 104 -10.54 -10.34 6.29
C LYS A 104 -11.46 -9.30 6.89
N PHE A 105 -11.76 -8.26 6.12
CA PHE A 105 -12.55 -7.11 6.53
C PHE A 105 -13.98 -7.18 6.02
N GLN A 106 -14.89 -6.59 6.80
CA GLN A 106 -16.20 -6.15 6.36
C GLN A 106 -16.10 -4.64 6.09
N SER A 107 -15.61 -4.26 4.93
CA SER A 107 -15.30 -2.88 4.57
C SER A 107 -15.82 -2.53 3.19
N ASP A 108 -16.20 -1.26 2.99
CA ASP A 108 -16.55 -0.69 1.68
C ASP A 108 -15.33 -0.25 0.86
N TRP A 109 -14.10 -0.51 1.38
CA TRP A 109 -12.90 -0.19 0.60
C TRP A 109 -13.06 -0.68 -0.86
N PRO A 110 -12.68 0.11 -1.88
CA PRO A 110 -11.92 1.36 -1.81
C PRO A 110 -12.79 2.64 -1.82
N TYR A 111 -14.09 2.56 -1.56
CA TYR A 111 -15.04 3.66 -1.76
C TYR A 111 -15.31 4.50 -0.50
N ASN A 112 -14.75 4.12 0.64
CA ASN A 112 -14.95 4.82 1.92
C ASN A 112 -14.05 6.05 2.13
N ASN A 113 -12.95 6.15 1.35
CA ASN A 113 -11.99 7.26 1.42
C ASN A 113 -11.27 7.47 0.06
N SER A 114 -10.54 8.57 -0.07
CA SER A 114 -9.71 8.83 -1.26
C SER A 114 -8.58 7.81 -1.38
N GLN A 115 -8.30 7.37 -2.61
CA GLN A 115 -7.27 6.36 -2.91
C GLN A 115 -6.36 6.88 -4.03
N VAL A 116 -5.14 7.30 -3.68
CA VAL A 116 -4.20 7.96 -4.62
C VAL A 116 -3.74 7.09 -5.77
N TYR A 117 -3.86 5.78 -5.66
CA TYR A 117 -3.39 4.79 -6.63
C TYR A 117 -4.53 4.07 -7.39
N LEU A 118 -5.79 4.40 -7.16
CA LEU A 118 -6.94 3.76 -7.80
C LEU A 118 -7.68 4.73 -8.73
N LEU A 119 -7.76 4.37 -10.03
CA LEU A 119 -8.32 5.26 -11.06
C LEU A 119 -9.78 5.61 -10.81
N LYS A 120 -10.60 4.65 -10.37
CA LYS A 120 -12.04 4.90 -10.18
C LYS A 120 -12.33 5.83 -8.99
N PRO A 121 -11.81 5.60 -7.78
CA PRO A 121 -11.92 6.57 -6.68
C PRO A 121 -11.40 7.96 -7.04
N LEU A 122 -10.27 8.07 -7.74
CA LEU A 122 -9.74 9.37 -8.21
C LEU A 122 -10.72 10.08 -9.17
N LEU A 123 -11.35 9.32 -10.09
CA LEU A 123 -12.36 9.88 -10.98
C LEU A 123 -13.59 10.32 -10.19
N ASP A 124 -14.05 9.53 -9.24
CA ASP A 124 -15.21 9.84 -8.41
C ASP A 124 -14.96 11.12 -7.58
N ASP A 125 -13.75 11.30 -7.02
CA ASP A 125 -13.34 12.54 -6.33
C ASP A 125 -13.38 13.74 -7.28
N ILE A 126 -12.89 13.60 -8.52
CA ILE A 126 -12.93 14.69 -9.54
C ILE A 126 -14.37 15.05 -9.89
N LEU A 127 -15.26 14.06 -10.07
CA LEU A 127 -16.63 14.29 -10.51
C LEU A 127 -17.51 14.84 -9.39
N SER A 128 -17.27 14.46 -8.15
CA SER A 128 -18.07 14.86 -6.98
C SER A 128 -17.71 16.24 -6.43
N ASP A 129 -16.49 16.72 -6.63
CA ASP A 129 -16.10 18.03 -6.12
C ASP A 129 -16.54 19.16 -7.07
N GLU A 130 -17.59 19.89 -6.69
CA GLU A 130 -18.08 21.06 -7.41
C GLU A 130 -17.14 22.26 -7.34
N ASN A 131 -16.23 22.29 -6.33
CA ASN A 131 -15.29 23.38 -6.11
C ASN A 131 -13.89 23.08 -6.66
N ARG A 132 -13.73 21.98 -7.40
CA ARG A 132 -12.46 21.62 -8.02
C ARG A 132 -11.91 22.75 -8.87
N THR A 133 -10.59 22.85 -8.92
CA THR A 133 -9.91 23.79 -9.81
C THR A 133 -9.21 23.04 -10.93
N PHE A 134 -9.19 23.68 -12.10
CA PHE A 134 -8.54 23.17 -13.29
C PHE A 134 -7.58 24.22 -13.85
N THR A 135 -6.33 23.85 -14.04
CA THR A 135 -5.31 24.72 -14.62
C THR A 135 -4.51 23.97 -15.69
N LYS A 136 -4.00 24.72 -16.66
CA LYS A 136 -3.03 24.21 -17.61
C LYS A 136 -1.63 24.45 -17.06
N ASP A 137 -0.80 23.41 -17.02
CA ASP A 137 0.58 23.44 -16.56
C ASP A 137 1.50 22.92 -17.67
N GLY A 138 2.04 23.84 -18.49
CA GLY A 138 2.78 23.50 -19.70
C GLY A 138 1.93 22.71 -20.69
N ASP A 139 2.34 21.49 -21.01
CA ASP A 139 1.59 20.54 -21.84
C ASP A 139 0.65 19.64 -21.03
N ASN A 140 0.63 19.80 -19.72
CA ASN A 140 -0.17 19.00 -18.79
C ASN A 140 -1.39 19.79 -18.30
N TYR A 141 -2.29 19.07 -17.64
CA TYR A 141 -3.45 19.64 -16.94
C TYR A 141 -3.38 19.24 -15.47
N LYS A 142 -3.70 20.18 -14.62
CA LYS A 142 -3.74 20.02 -13.17
C LYS A 142 -5.18 20.19 -12.69
N ILE A 143 -5.68 19.19 -11.98
CA ILE A 143 -6.97 19.22 -11.29
C ILE A 143 -6.68 19.17 -9.80
N VAL A 144 -7.25 20.09 -9.03
CA VAL A 144 -7.17 20.05 -7.56
C VAL A 144 -8.57 19.86 -7.03
N VAL A 145 -8.74 18.84 -6.19
CA VAL A 145 -9.99 18.47 -5.54
C VAL A 145 -9.80 18.33 -4.03
N ALA A 146 -10.90 18.37 -3.29
CA ALA A 146 -10.90 17.98 -1.88
C ALA A 146 -10.47 16.52 -1.74
N ALA A 147 -9.69 16.22 -0.70
CA ALA A 147 -9.32 14.86 -0.34
C ALA A 147 -10.19 14.38 0.83
N ASN A 148 -10.63 13.13 0.78
CA ASN A 148 -11.44 12.50 1.83
C ASN A 148 -10.60 11.47 2.58
N TYR A 149 -10.02 11.87 3.70
CA TYR A 149 -9.28 11.01 4.63
C TYR A 149 -9.88 11.13 6.04
N PRO A 150 -10.97 10.40 6.34
CA PRO A 150 -11.73 10.57 7.59
C PRO A 150 -10.90 10.30 8.84
N ASN A 151 -9.86 9.48 8.73
CA ASN A 151 -8.95 9.17 9.84
C ASN A 151 -7.70 10.07 9.87
N ASN A 152 -7.60 11.05 8.96
CA ASN A 152 -6.52 12.04 8.92
C ASN A 152 -7.01 13.38 8.36
N GLU A 153 -7.68 14.14 9.21
CA GLU A 153 -8.26 15.44 8.86
C GLU A 153 -7.23 16.49 8.41
N LYS A 154 -5.93 16.22 8.61
CA LYS A 154 -4.86 17.11 8.11
C LYS A 154 -4.72 17.02 6.58
N LEU A 155 -5.11 15.89 5.97
CA LEU A 155 -5.06 15.67 4.51
C LEU A 155 -6.34 16.22 3.85
N VAL A 156 -6.23 17.38 3.22
CA VAL A 156 -7.42 18.15 2.81
C VAL A 156 -7.58 18.30 1.30
N LYS A 157 -6.52 18.15 0.53
CA LYS A 157 -6.52 18.35 -0.93
C LYS A 157 -5.72 17.30 -1.65
N GLN A 158 -6.15 16.95 -2.86
CA GLN A 158 -5.33 16.19 -3.79
C GLN A 158 -5.20 16.93 -5.14
N GLU A 159 -3.97 17.00 -5.63
CA GLU A 159 -3.62 17.51 -6.94
C GLU A 159 -3.40 16.33 -7.88
N ILE A 160 -4.11 16.32 -9.00
CA ILE A 160 -4.05 15.28 -10.02
C ILE A 160 -3.47 15.88 -11.28
N LEU A 161 -2.28 15.42 -11.69
CA LEU A 161 -1.61 15.83 -12.90
C LEU A 161 -1.95 14.89 -14.05
N LEU A 162 -2.46 15.44 -15.13
CA LEU A 162 -2.81 14.72 -16.35
C LEU A 162 -1.92 15.19 -17.51
N ASP A 163 -1.57 14.27 -18.41
CA ASP A 163 -0.98 14.67 -19.69
C ASP A 163 -2.02 15.23 -20.68
N LYS A 164 -1.57 15.66 -21.85
CA LYS A 164 -2.43 16.23 -22.91
C LYS A 164 -3.48 15.23 -23.45
N GLU A 165 -3.25 13.94 -23.29
CA GLU A 165 -4.16 12.86 -23.63
C GLU A 165 -5.09 12.46 -22.48
N ALA A 166 -5.13 13.21 -21.36
CA ALA A 166 -5.87 12.90 -20.15
C ALA A 166 -5.47 11.57 -19.49
N ASN A 167 -4.18 11.19 -19.52
CA ASN A 167 -3.68 10.11 -18.71
C ASN A 167 -3.16 10.65 -17.38
N ILE A 168 -3.50 10.02 -16.27
CA ILE A 168 -2.98 10.39 -14.96
C ILE A 168 -1.48 10.11 -14.92
N LYS A 169 -0.69 11.10 -14.50
CA LYS A 169 0.76 10.99 -14.36
C LYS A 169 1.19 11.00 -12.92
N LYS A 170 0.51 11.80 -12.10
CA LYS A 170 0.88 12.01 -10.71
C LYS A 170 -0.35 12.40 -9.90
N VAL A 171 -0.42 11.93 -8.66
CA VAL A 171 -1.37 12.42 -7.65
C VAL A 171 -0.57 12.82 -6.41
N THR A 172 -0.86 14.01 -5.86
CA THR A 172 -0.22 14.51 -4.64
C THR A 172 -1.29 14.90 -3.64
N VAL A 173 -1.29 14.29 -2.47
CA VAL A 173 -2.16 14.68 -1.35
C VAL A 173 -1.42 15.65 -0.45
N MET A 174 -2.09 16.71 -0.06
CA MET A 174 -1.51 17.83 0.68
C MET A 174 -2.24 18.04 1.99
N ASP A 175 -1.50 18.50 2.98
CA ASP A 175 -2.03 18.94 4.25
C ASP A 175 -2.66 20.35 4.15
N THR A 176 -3.15 20.84 5.30
CA THR A 176 -3.75 22.19 5.44
C THR A 176 -2.80 23.33 5.10
N ASN A 177 -1.48 23.10 5.17
CA ASN A 177 -0.44 24.08 4.83
C ASN A 177 -0.06 24.02 3.33
N GLY A 178 -0.60 23.05 2.58
CA GLY A 178 -0.23 22.79 1.19
C GLY A 178 1.05 21.98 1.03
N THR A 179 1.53 21.34 2.11
CA THR A 179 2.70 20.46 2.07
C THR A 179 2.30 19.09 1.56
N ALA A 180 3.04 18.54 0.60
CA ALA A 180 2.83 17.19 0.10
C ALA A 180 3.11 16.16 1.19
N GLN A 181 2.13 15.30 1.46
CA GLN A 181 2.22 14.23 2.45
C GLN A 181 2.23 12.85 1.79
N ILE A 182 1.48 12.69 0.69
CA ILE A 182 1.43 11.43 -0.06
C ILE A 182 1.57 11.78 -1.53
N THR A 183 2.43 11.06 -2.25
CA THR A 183 2.63 11.24 -3.70
C THR A 183 2.62 9.89 -4.39
N MET A 184 1.78 9.73 -5.41
CA MET A 184 1.77 8.59 -6.32
C MET A 184 2.23 9.05 -7.70
N ASN A 185 3.33 8.49 -8.19
CA ASN A 185 3.80 8.64 -9.55
C ASN A 185 3.40 7.40 -10.36
N PHE A 186 2.72 7.60 -11.49
CA PHE A 186 2.25 6.52 -12.36
C PHE A 186 3.27 6.30 -13.48
N ASP A 187 4.00 5.18 -13.42
CA ASP A 187 5.01 4.82 -14.42
C ASP A 187 4.34 4.16 -15.63
N LYS A 188 3.33 3.32 -15.37
CA LYS A 188 2.57 2.61 -16.40
C LYS A 188 1.09 2.51 -16.03
N ILE A 189 0.23 2.78 -17.00
CA ILE A 189 -1.22 2.51 -16.93
C ILE A 189 -1.62 1.77 -18.20
N ASP A 190 -2.00 0.50 -18.06
CA ASP A 190 -2.54 -0.32 -19.16
C ASP A 190 -4.04 -0.57 -18.91
N LEU A 191 -4.89 0.11 -19.65
CA LEU A 191 -6.35 0.04 -19.53
C LEU A 191 -6.98 -1.16 -20.25
N SER A 192 -6.17 -2.07 -20.79
CA SER A 192 -6.60 -3.23 -21.57
C SER A 192 -6.00 -4.56 -21.10
N SER A 193 -5.39 -4.57 -19.92
CA SER A 193 -4.77 -5.75 -19.31
C SER A 193 -5.78 -6.88 -19.16
N LYS A 194 -5.31 -8.12 -19.28
CA LYS A 194 -6.14 -9.32 -19.12
C LYS A 194 -5.58 -10.14 -17.98
N PHE A 195 -6.47 -10.66 -17.15
CA PHE A 195 -6.15 -11.53 -16.04
C PHE A 195 -6.82 -12.88 -16.20
N ASN A 196 -6.21 -13.93 -15.66
CA ASN A 196 -6.83 -15.26 -15.58
C ASN A 196 -8.01 -15.21 -14.60
N ASP A 197 -8.93 -16.18 -14.72
CA ASP A 197 -10.17 -16.21 -13.92
C ASP A 197 -9.91 -16.24 -12.41
N ASN A 198 -8.83 -16.88 -11.97
CA ASN A 198 -8.44 -17.02 -10.57
C ASN A 198 -7.45 -15.94 -10.07
N TYR A 199 -7.09 -14.94 -10.91
CA TYR A 199 -6.06 -13.93 -10.57
C TYR A 199 -6.38 -13.15 -9.29
N PHE A 200 -7.66 -12.96 -8.97
CA PHE A 200 -8.13 -12.26 -7.79
C PHE A 200 -8.57 -13.21 -6.66
N ASP A 201 -8.25 -14.48 -6.75
CA ASP A 201 -8.50 -15.43 -5.68
C ASP A 201 -7.43 -15.31 -4.60
N LEU A 202 -7.86 -15.38 -3.33
CA LEU A 202 -6.92 -15.30 -2.20
C LEU A 202 -5.85 -16.41 -2.29
N LYS A 203 -6.20 -17.59 -2.78
CA LYS A 203 -5.27 -18.72 -2.93
C LYS A 203 -4.07 -18.39 -3.82
N GLU A 204 -4.29 -17.66 -4.91
CA GLU A 204 -3.21 -17.27 -5.84
C GLU A 204 -2.20 -16.30 -5.21
N ILE A 205 -2.56 -15.67 -4.09
CA ILE A 205 -1.66 -14.76 -3.36
C ILE A 205 -0.87 -15.53 -2.29
N ILE A 206 -1.53 -16.48 -1.61
CA ILE A 206 -0.93 -17.23 -0.51
C ILE A 206 -0.09 -18.42 -0.98
N ASP A 207 -0.38 -19.00 -2.15
CA ASP A 207 0.34 -20.15 -2.73
C ASP A 207 1.62 -19.74 -3.47
N VAL A 208 1.93 -18.44 -3.56
CA VAL A 208 3.21 -17.97 -4.09
C VAL A 208 4.31 -18.42 -3.12
N LYS A 209 4.89 -19.60 -3.38
CA LYS A 209 6.08 -20.06 -2.66
C LYS A 209 7.17 -19.01 -2.84
N GLU A 210 7.70 -18.52 -1.74
CA GLU A 210 8.94 -17.74 -1.75
C GLU A 210 9.97 -18.51 -2.57
N GLU A 211 10.43 -17.91 -3.69
CA GLU A 211 11.71 -18.28 -4.25
C GLU A 211 12.74 -17.85 -3.20
N THR A 212 13.20 -18.80 -2.39
CA THR A 212 14.38 -18.59 -1.54
C THR A 212 15.48 -18.06 -2.44
N PRO A 213 16.16 -16.95 -2.08
CA PRO A 213 17.34 -16.50 -2.81
C PRO A 213 18.36 -17.62 -2.77
N ASN A 214 18.51 -18.31 -3.88
CA ASN A 214 19.52 -19.34 -4.04
C ASN A 214 20.85 -18.62 -4.28
N ASP A 215 21.56 -18.28 -3.19
CA ASP A 215 22.97 -17.95 -3.24
C ASP A 215 23.71 -19.19 -3.75
N ASN A 216 23.98 -19.21 -5.04
CA ASN A 216 25.08 -19.88 -5.72
C ASN A 216 24.72 -20.23 -7.17
N LYS A 217 24.86 -19.25 -8.06
CA LYS A 217 25.08 -19.53 -9.48
C LYS A 217 26.55 -19.35 -9.78
N THR A 218 27.34 -20.37 -9.37
CA THR A 218 28.67 -20.57 -9.95
C THR A 218 28.49 -21.18 -11.34
N THR A 219 28.87 -20.43 -12.34
CA THR A 219 28.94 -20.86 -13.73
C THR A 219 30.06 -21.89 -13.84
N GLU A 220 29.74 -23.16 -14.00
CA GLU A 220 30.73 -24.14 -14.44
C GLU A 220 30.41 -24.63 -15.83
N ASN A 221 31.35 -24.37 -16.71
CA ASN A 221 31.45 -24.89 -18.07
C ASN A 221 31.60 -26.40 -18.06
N ASN A 222 30.80 -27.07 -18.92
CA ASN A 222 30.96 -28.45 -19.31
C ASN A 222 32.36 -28.72 -19.90
N THR A 223 33.06 -29.70 -19.33
CA THR A 223 34.01 -30.51 -20.08
C THR A 223 33.95 -31.96 -19.57
N ASN A 224 33.48 -32.83 -20.45
CA ASN A 224 33.47 -34.28 -20.26
C ASN A 224 34.90 -34.82 -20.08
N THR A 225 35.14 -35.64 -19.06
CA THR A 225 36.14 -36.73 -19.17
C THR A 225 35.76 -37.86 -18.21
N ASN A 226 35.47 -39.01 -18.77
CA ASN A 226 35.32 -40.32 -18.13
C ASN A 226 36.60 -40.75 -17.44
N THR A 227 36.58 -41.20 -16.19
CA THR A 227 37.47 -42.25 -15.72
C THR A 227 36.85 -43.02 -14.56
N ASN A 228 36.64 -44.30 -14.77
CA ASN A 228 36.28 -45.32 -13.77
C ASN A 228 37.40 -45.53 -12.80
N THR A 229 37.13 -45.62 -11.50
CA THR A 229 37.89 -46.49 -10.59
C THR A 229 37.03 -46.90 -9.41
N ASN A 230 36.76 -48.20 -9.34
CA ASN A 230 36.18 -48.90 -8.20
C ASN A 230 37.15 -48.91 -7.01
N THR A 231 36.67 -48.66 -5.81
CA THR A 231 37.23 -49.27 -4.60
C THR A 231 36.16 -49.43 -3.52
N ASN A 232 35.82 -50.69 -3.24
CA ASN A 232 35.03 -51.15 -2.11
C ASN A 232 35.79 -50.90 -0.79
N THR A 233 35.08 -50.37 0.23
CA THR A 233 35.41 -50.71 1.61
C THR A 233 34.13 -50.65 2.45
N ASN A 234 33.74 -51.82 2.92
CA ASN A 234 32.71 -52.04 3.95
C ASN A 234 33.21 -51.50 5.30
N THR A 235 32.39 -50.73 6.00
CA THR A 235 32.40 -50.72 7.45
C THR A 235 31.01 -50.45 7.98
N ASN A 236 30.44 -51.45 8.63
CA ASN A 236 29.25 -51.41 9.48
C ASN A 236 29.51 -50.45 10.65
N THR A 237 28.58 -49.52 10.92
CA THR A 237 28.31 -49.07 12.30
C THR A 237 26.89 -48.54 12.43
N ASN A 238 26.21 -49.08 13.34
CA ASN A 238 24.99 -48.83 14.08
C ASN A 238 24.19 -47.54 13.84
N THR A 239 22.92 -47.80 13.61
CA THR A 239 21.73 -46.99 13.79
C THR A 239 21.73 -46.28 15.15
N ASP A 240 21.88 -44.99 15.16
CA ASP A 240 21.25 -44.11 16.15
C ASP A 240 20.29 -43.18 15.42
N LYS A 241 19.02 -43.28 15.76
CA LYS A 241 17.99 -42.36 15.34
C LYS A 241 18.19 -41.06 16.08
N ASP A 242 18.94 -40.16 15.50
CA ASP A 242 18.94 -38.76 15.89
C ASP A 242 17.59 -38.14 15.48
N LYS A 243 16.76 -37.99 16.50
CA LYS A 243 15.56 -37.21 16.51
C LYS A 243 16.06 -35.76 16.29
N ALA A 244 15.95 -35.27 15.06
CA ALA A 244 16.19 -33.85 14.78
C ALA A 244 15.24 -33.07 15.69
N THR A 245 15.79 -32.52 16.75
CA THR A 245 15.14 -31.52 17.58
C THR A 245 15.08 -30.27 16.69
N GLU A 246 13.90 -30.01 16.09
CA GLU A 246 13.63 -28.71 15.49
C GLU A 246 13.89 -27.66 16.56
N THR A 247 14.98 -26.95 16.44
CA THR A 247 15.28 -25.77 17.28
C THR A 247 14.23 -24.74 16.90
N LYS A 248 13.18 -24.61 17.69
CA LYS A 248 12.21 -23.54 17.59
C LYS A 248 12.97 -22.24 17.74
N GLN A 249 13.14 -21.51 16.64
CA GLN A 249 13.72 -20.18 16.65
C GLN A 249 12.69 -19.26 17.31
N THR A 250 12.87 -18.98 18.60
CA THR A 250 12.02 -18.02 19.33
C THR A 250 12.45 -16.61 18.91
N SER A 251 11.55 -15.88 18.28
CA SER A 251 11.75 -14.46 18.01
C SER A 251 11.71 -13.67 19.32
N THR A 252 12.62 -12.74 19.50
CA THR A 252 12.72 -11.88 20.69
C THR A 252 12.48 -10.43 20.31
N ILE A 253 11.92 -9.64 21.24
CA ILE A 253 11.86 -8.19 21.12
C ILE A 253 13.16 -7.66 21.71
N GLU A 254 14.10 -7.26 20.83
CA GLU A 254 15.42 -6.77 21.25
C GLU A 254 15.30 -5.35 21.79
N ASP A 255 14.60 -4.47 21.07
CA ASP A 255 14.40 -3.08 21.45
C ASP A 255 12.92 -2.78 21.66
N VAL A 256 12.62 -2.00 22.67
CA VAL A 256 11.26 -1.52 22.98
C VAL A 256 11.04 -0.23 22.21
N ILE A 257 9.98 -0.19 21.44
CA ILE A 257 9.62 0.98 20.65
C ILE A 257 8.59 1.81 21.42
N TYR A 258 8.94 3.03 21.75
CA TYR A 258 8.04 3.96 22.42
C TYR A 258 7.39 4.91 21.41
N PRO A 259 6.11 5.30 21.60
CA PRO A 259 5.50 6.33 20.80
C PRO A 259 6.20 7.67 21.03
N MET A 260 6.52 8.38 19.94
CA MET A 260 7.13 9.72 20.01
C MET A 260 6.10 10.81 20.31
N TYR A 261 4.82 10.52 20.10
CA TYR A 261 3.72 11.37 20.46
C TYR A 261 2.92 10.75 21.61
N LEU A 262 2.67 11.54 22.65
CA LEU A 262 1.78 11.21 23.77
C LEU A 262 0.71 12.31 23.90
N PRO A 263 -0.57 11.94 24.11
CA PRO A 263 -1.59 12.90 24.46
C PRO A 263 -1.23 13.67 25.74
N VAL A 264 -1.79 14.86 25.89
CA VAL A 264 -1.50 15.73 27.05
C VAL A 264 -1.80 14.99 28.37
N ASN A 265 -0.94 15.20 29.37
CA ASN A 265 -1.04 14.55 30.70
C ASN A 265 -1.05 13.02 30.65
N THR A 266 -0.36 12.42 29.69
CA THR A 266 -0.21 10.97 29.56
C THR A 266 1.24 10.57 29.83
N TYR A 267 1.45 9.51 30.58
CA TYR A 267 2.78 9.02 30.98
C TYR A 267 2.81 7.49 31.04
N LEU A 268 3.99 6.90 30.82
CA LEU A 268 4.18 5.46 31.01
C LEU A 268 4.02 5.09 32.48
N SER A 269 3.02 4.28 32.81
CA SER A 269 2.72 3.85 34.19
C SER A 269 3.20 2.43 34.47
N ASN A 270 3.24 1.55 33.48
CA ASN A 270 3.71 0.17 33.63
C ASN A 270 4.36 -0.35 32.35
N LYS A 271 5.27 -1.28 32.54
CA LYS A 271 5.93 -2.05 31.45
C LYS A 271 6.02 -3.49 31.88
N GLU A 272 5.43 -4.39 31.11
CA GLU A 272 5.41 -5.82 31.36
C GLU A 272 5.89 -6.59 30.15
N LYS A 273 6.78 -7.55 30.35
CA LYS A 273 7.27 -8.47 29.30
C LYS A 273 6.75 -9.87 29.60
N VAL A 274 6.05 -10.46 28.64
CA VAL A 274 5.44 -11.79 28.74
C VAL A 274 6.09 -12.70 27.73
N SER A 275 6.67 -13.80 28.18
CA SER A 275 7.17 -14.86 27.30
C SER A 275 6.01 -15.72 26.81
N LYS A 276 6.02 -16.06 25.53
CA LYS A 276 5.06 -16.93 24.84
C LYS A 276 5.77 -18.18 24.33
N ASP A 277 5.02 -19.22 23.98
CA ASP A 277 5.58 -20.46 23.44
C ASP A 277 6.41 -20.25 22.17
N ASN A 278 6.09 -19.24 21.36
CA ASN A 278 6.71 -18.95 20.07
C ASN A 278 7.23 -17.50 19.96
N GLY A 279 7.54 -16.85 21.08
CA GLY A 279 8.03 -15.48 21.04
C GLY A 279 7.77 -14.69 22.31
N GLU A 280 7.69 -13.38 22.19
CA GLU A 280 7.53 -12.46 23.31
C GLU A 280 6.43 -11.45 23.04
N ARG A 281 5.84 -10.95 24.12
CA ARG A 281 4.91 -9.83 24.13
C ARG A 281 5.38 -8.81 25.17
N LEU A 282 5.40 -7.56 24.76
CA LEU A 282 5.64 -6.42 25.63
C LEU A 282 4.37 -5.59 25.73
N ILE A 283 3.97 -5.24 26.93
CA ILE A 283 2.81 -4.41 27.22
C ILE A 283 3.27 -3.13 27.90
N LEU A 284 3.07 -2.01 27.24
CA LEU A 284 3.31 -0.67 27.77
C LEU A 284 1.96 -0.07 28.15
N THR A 285 1.75 0.23 29.43
CA THR A 285 0.53 0.87 29.93
C THR A 285 0.81 2.34 30.19
N PHE A 286 0.05 3.20 29.53
CA PHE A 286 0.11 4.65 29.72
C PHE A 286 -1.09 5.08 30.55
N GLY A 287 -0.80 5.81 31.64
CA GLY A 287 -1.77 6.38 32.56
C GLY A 287 -1.94 7.88 32.36
N GLY A 288 -2.80 8.49 33.17
CA GLY A 288 -3.10 9.91 33.13
C GLY A 288 -4.51 10.21 32.64
N ASP A 289 -4.69 11.39 32.03
CA ASP A 289 -6.02 11.84 31.56
C ASP A 289 -6.49 11.06 30.33
N ASN A 290 -5.53 10.63 29.51
CA ASN A 290 -5.74 9.95 28.21
C ASN A 290 -5.06 8.57 28.19
N PRO A 291 -5.53 7.60 29.00
CA PRO A 291 -4.87 6.31 29.15
C PRO A 291 -5.02 5.46 27.89
N PHE A 292 -3.95 4.71 27.57
CA PHE A 292 -3.93 3.71 26.51
C PHE A 292 -2.91 2.61 26.79
N MET A 293 -3.00 1.51 26.03
CA MET A 293 -1.98 0.46 26.03
C MET A 293 -1.35 0.38 24.64
N LEU A 294 -0.03 0.21 24.62
CA LEU A 294 0.72 -0.23 23.45
C LEU A 294 1.22 -1.65 23.70
N ILE A 295 0.85 -2.55 22.82
CA ILE A 295 1.30 -3.94 22.85
C ILE A 295 2.20 -4.16 21.63
N GLU A 296 3.40 -4.66 21.87
CA GLU A 296 4.34 -5.14 20.87
C GLU A 296 4.44 -6.66 21.00
N GLU A 297 4.23 -7.37 19.91
CA GLU A 297 4.26 -8.83 19.92
C GLU A 297 5.07 -9.36 18.75
N THR A 298 5.98 -10.30 19.01
CA THR A 298 6.70 -10.97 17.93
C THR A 298 5.73 -11.72 17.03
N VAL A 299 5.86 -11.52 15.72
CA VAL A 299 5.02 -12.20 14.73
C VAL A 299 5.31 -13.68 14.73
N THR A 300 4.27 -14.51 14.75
CA THR A 300 4.38 -15.95 14.56
C THR A 300 4.22 -16.28 13.08
N TYR A 301 5.15 -17.05 12.55
CA TYR A 301 5.05 -17.60 11.20
C TYR A 301 4.15 -18.83 11.22
N GLU A 302 3.01 -18.75 10.57
CA GLU A 302 2.07 -19.85 10.52
C GLU A 302 2.49 -20.87 9.45
N LYS A 303 2.34 -22.17 9.78
CA LYS A 303 2.62 -23.27 8.81
C LYS A 303 1.56 -23.33 7.72
N GLU A 304 0.32 -23.03 8.08
CA GLU A 304 -0.83 -22.91 7.19
C GLU A 304 -1.30 -21.47 7.16
N HIS A 305 -1.90 -21.07 6.06
CA HIS A 305 -2.37 -19.69 5.95
C HIS A 305 -3.51 -19.40 6.92
N LEU A 306 -3.30 -18.40 7.79
CA LEU A 306 -4.27 -17.97 8.80
C LEU A 306 -5.09 -16.78 8.25
N ILE A 307 -6.42 -16.95 8.19
CA ILE A 307 -7.34 -15.85 7.89
C ILE A 307 -7.97 -15.40 9.20
N VAL A 308 -7.72 -14.13 9.56
CA VAL A 308 -8.26 -13.48 10.76
C VAL A 308 -9.43 -12.59 10.36
N PRO A 309 -10.69 -12.98 10.69
CA PRO A 309 -11.82 -12.07 10.52
C PRO A 309 -11.62 -10.83 11.38
N THR A 310 -11.79 -9.66 10.80
CA THR A 310 -11.58 -8.41 11.51
C THR A 310 -12.67 -7.40 11.20
N TYR A 311 -12.94 -6.56 12.16
CA TYR A 311 -13.81 -5.39 12.00
C TYR A 311 -12.91 -4.15 11.90
N GLY A 312 -13.42 -3.09 11.29
CA GLY A 312 -12.70 -1.84 11.17
C GLY A 312 -12.36 -1.50 9.72
N GLU A 313 -11.53 -0.50 9.57
CA GLU A 313 -11.16 0.11 8.30
C GLU A 313 -9.68 -0.10 8.03
N LEU A 314 -9.35 -0.11 6.74
CA LEU A 314 -7.97 -0.10 6.25
C LEU A 314 -7.44 1.32 6.27
N GLU A 315 -6.28 1.51 6.88
CA GLU A 315 -5.57 2.78 6.86
C GLU A 315 -4.15 2.58 6.33
N LEU A 316 -3.80 3.32 5.30
CA LEU A 316 -2.43 3.33 4.78
C LEU A 316 -1.57 4.20 5.70
N MET A 317 -0.68 3.55 6.44
CA MET A 317 0.34 4.21 7.24
C MET A 317 1.64 4.36 6.46
N ALA A 318 2.61 5.07 7.01
CA ALA A 318 3.87 5.29 6.33
C ALA A 318 4.64 4.00 6.04
N SER A 319 4.71 3.07 7.00
CA SER A 319 5.49 1.82 6.87
C SER A 319 4.66 0.59 6.50
N THR A 320 3.31 0.67 6.57
CA THR A 320 2.45 -0.52 6.49
C THR A 320 0.97 -0.15 6.29
N VAL A 321 0.13 -1.14 6.09
CA VAL A 321 -1.34 -1.00 6.16
C VAL A 321 -1.81 -1.41 7.55
N ALA A 322 -2.52 -0.51 8.23
CA ALA A 322 -3.09 -0.75 9.54
C ALA A 322 -4.58 -1.08 9.48
N ILE A 323 -5.04 -1.69 10.55
CA ILE A 323 -6.44 -1.98 10.87
C ILE A 323 -6.89 -0.99 11.93
N VAL A 324 -7.91 -0.19 11.64
CA VAL A 324 -8.42 0.85 12.54
C VAL A 324 -9.83 0.51 12.97
N ASN A 325 -10.00 0.36 14.28
CA ASN A 325 -11.29 0.19 14.93
C ASN A 325 -11.65 1.42 15.77
N ASP A 326 -12.82 1.42 16.37
CA ASP A 326 -13.26 2.54 17.23
C ASP A 326 -12.35 2.79 18.43
N ASN A 327 -11.73 1.73 18.96
CA ASN A 327 -10.91 1.76 20.18
C ASN A 327 -9.52 1.16 20.02
N SER A 328 -9.11 0.83 18.80
CA SER A 328 -7.79 0.21 18.55
C SER A 328 -7.24 0.46 17.15
N VAL A 329 -5.92 0.48 17.07
CA VAL A 329 -5.16 0.42 15.83
C VAL A 329 -4.21 -0.76 15.92
N ASN A 330 -4.23 -1.63 14.90
CA ASN A 330 -3.35 -2.80 14.79
C ASN A 330 -2.59 -2.76 13.47
N TRP A 331 -1.30 -3.08 13.50
CA TRP A 331 -0.48 -3.20 12.30
C TRP A 331 0.70 -4.14 12.52
N ILE A 332 1.32 -4.56 11.42
CA ILE A 332 2.54 -5.37 11.44
C ILE A 332 3.65 -4.57 10.76
N ASP A 333 4.77 -4.41 11.44
CA ASP A 333 5.97 -3.81 10.88
C ASP A 333 7.22 -4.49 11.46
N ASN A 334 8.25 -4.72 10.62
CA ASN A 334 9.52 -5.32 11.00
C ASN A 334 9.42 -6.57 11.89
N ASN A 335 8.50 -7.49 11.55
CA ASN A 335 8.22 -8.74 12.29
C ASN A 335 7.68 -8.54 13.72
N ILE A 336 7.18 -7.36 14.03
CA ILE A 336 6.44 -7.07 15.25
C ILE A 336 5.01 -6.71 14.88
N GLU A 337 4.05 -7.28 15.59
CA GLU A 337 2.64 -6.89 15.54
C GLU A 337 2.38 -5.92 16.69
N TYR A 338 1.84 -4.75 16.34
CA TYR A 338 1.56 -3.66 17.26
C TYR A 338 0.07 -3.50 17.45
N TYR A 339 -0.33 -3.18 18.69
CA TYR A 339 -1.69 -2.82 19.04
C TYR A 339 -1.67 -1.58 19.93
N VAL A 340 -2.32 -0.51 19.50
CA VAL A 340 -2.65 0.63 20.34
C VAL A 340 -4.12 0.53 20.70
N VAL A 341 -4.45 0.51 21.98
CA VAL A 341 -5.82 0.28 22.47
C VAL A 341 -6.18 1.30 23.54
N SER A 342 -7.35 1.91 23.41
CA SER A 342 -7.92 2.80 24.44
C SER A 342 -9.44 2.85 24.35
N ASP A 343 -10.09 2.92 25.51
CA ASP A 343 -11.54 3.16 25.62
C ASP A 343 -11.89 4.66 25.71
N LYS A 344 -10.88 5.55 25.72
CA LYS A 344 -11.07 6.99 25.89
C LYS A 344 -10.64 7.82 24.67
N LEU A 345 -9.65 7.35 23.95
CA LEU A 345 -9.10 8.07 22.79
C LEU A 345 -9.96 7.88 21.56
N SER A 346 -10.06 8.91 20.76
CA SER A 346 -10.67 8.85 19.41
C SER A 346 -9.79 8.05 18.43
N LYS A 347 -10.38 7.59 17.31
CA LYS A 347 -9.64 6.94 16.23
C LYS A 347 -8.46 7.78 15.75
N SER A 348 -8.65 9.10 15.59
CA SER A 348 -7.60 10.02 15.14
C SER A 348 -6.43 10.06 16.11
N GLU A 349 -6.71 10.16 17.43
CA GLU A 349 -5.67 10.16 18.46
C GLU A 349 -4.93 8.83 18.54
N LEU A 350 -5.64 7.70 18.43
CA LEU A 350 -5.01 6.36 18.35
C LEU A 350 -4.09 6.24 17.14
N LEU A 351 -4.50 6.78 16.00
CA LEU A 351 -3.67 6.81 14.80
C LEU A 351 -2.48 7.76 14.91
N ASP A 352 -2.63 8.92 15.56
CA ASP A 352 -1.51 9.83 15.81
C ASP A 352 -0.44 9.16 16.71
N ILE A 353 -0.87 8.39 17.72
CA ILE A 353 0.03 7.55 18.52
C ILE A 353 0.69 6.48 17.65
N ALA A 354 -0.10 5.72 16.88
CA ALA A 354 0.42 4.65 16.01
C ALA A 354 1.42 5.16 14.96
N ARG A 355 1.11 6.28 14.31
CA ARG A 355 2.00 6.94 13.33
C ARG A 355 3.29 7.48 13.94
N SER A 356 3.27 7.75 15.25
CA SER A 356 4.47 8.20 15.99
C SER A 356 5.40 7.05 16.37
N ILE A 357 4.98 5.80 16.22
CA ILE A 357 5.81 4.62 16.41
C ILE A 357 6.53 4.37 15.10
N SER A 358 7.74 4.92 15.00
CA SER A 358 8.59 4.78 13.81
C SER A 358 9.67 3.77 14.10
N VAL A 359 9.63 2.64 13.40
CA VAL A 359 10.76 1.71 13.39
C VAL A 359 11.64 2.11 12.22
N LEU A 360 12.67 2.90 12.49
CA LEU A 360 13.69 3.19 11.48
C LEU A 360 14.40 1.87 11.13
N PRO A 361 14.49 1.53 9.84
CA PRO A 361 15.32 0.41 9.45
C PRO A 361 16.75 0.73 9.86
N VAL A 362 17.34 -0.13 10.71
CA VAL A 362 18.74 -0.03 11.07
C VAL A 362 19.54 -0.21 9.78
N SER A 363 20.11 0.86 9.26
CA SER A 363 21.06 0.78 8.16
C SER A 363 22.26 -0.03 8.64
N LYS A 364 22.39 -1.26 8.11
CA LYS A 364 23.60 -2.07 8.30
C LYS A 364 24.72 -1.57 7.39
#